data_cfccd6c7b1371d22d1b7e645bfbb37c4
#
_entry.id   cfccd6c7b1371d22d1b7e645bfbb37c4
#
_cell.length_a   1.000
_cell.length_b   1.000
_cell.length_c   1.000
_cell.angle_alpha   90.00
_cell.angle_beta   90.00
_cell.angle_gamma   90.00
#
_symmetry.space_group_name_H-M   'P 1'
#
loop_
_entity.id
_entity.type
_entity.pdbx_description
1 polymer ?
#
loop_
_entity_poly.entity_id
_entity_poly.type
_entity_poly.pdbx_seq_one_letter_code
_entity_poly.pdbx_strand_id
1 'polypeptide(L)'
;MNFKKIIILTLATLLSVYPELSAKVILPKILGHNMVLQRLKTVPIWGTANPGEKITVVFGGQHKETMANDSGKWEVKLNPMAASELPREMAITGTNTIRLKNILVGEVWLCSGQSNMEYAMRKNSKIQGTVKGKKPLEDDLLTSNNTNIRIFLVRRKYMSPDSTHGGWDVASGVALKDFSAVGYFYGKELYQKLHIPIGMISSAVPGSRIEPWIEAIKLEASPKMKDGKVLNPLNADNGDPGKFYATMIKPLIPFPLRGFLWYQGESNCFLNENIRYAYKFKTLIESWRNDWKNETMPFYFVQIAPYGYSISKDVRPHTPENLPEFWEAQALALTIPNTGMITITDLVDSIVDIHPAYKWEVGRRLSLVALNKTYKFKDIICSGPTYKQMKIKNNRIEVTFTNTGSGLGSRNGKPLTGFTIAGVDERFVEAQAEMRGNKVILSSPDVKEPLTIRFSWTESAGSNFINAEGLPAVPFRSDNPWVKIF
;
A
#
# COMPACT_ATOMS: atom_id res chain seq x y z
N MET A 1 42.56 -80.48 -38.07
CA MET A 1 42.99 -79.11 -38.45
C MET A 1 42.08 -78.10 -37.82
N ASN A 2 42.51 -77.52 -36.68
CA ASN A 2 41.64 -76.58 -35.87
C ASN A 2 42.04 -75.16 -36.20
N PHE A 3 41.13 -74.35 -36.73
CA PHE A 3 41.26 -72.88 -36.84
C PHE A 3 40.64 -72.24 -35.67
N LYS A 4 41.41 -71.64 -34.72
CA LYS A 4 40.95 -70.74 -33.67
C LYS A 4 40.77 -69.38 -34.28
N LYS A 5 39.54 -68.87 -34.25
CA LYS A 5 39.20 -67.45 -34.58
C LYS A 5 39.46 -66.59 -33.32
N ILE A 6 40.41 -65.69 -33.42
CA ILE A 6 40.64 -64.65 -32.43
C ILE A 6 39.70 -63.52 -32.75
N ILE A 7 38.78 -63.22 -31.81
CA ILE A 7 37.92 -62.01 -31.87
C ILE A 7 38.61 -60.91 -31.11
N ILE A 8 39.09 -59.85 -31.78
CA ILE A 8 39.62 -58.63 -31.18
C ILE A 8 38.43 -57.73 -30.88
N LEU A 9 38.11 -57.53 -29.58
CA LEU A 9 37.08 -56.65 -29.10
C LEU A 9 37.68 -55.23 -28.95
N THR A 10 37.47 -54.37 -29.92
CA THR A 10 37.82 -52.93 -29.85
C THR A 10 36.84 -52.22 -28.99
N LEU A 11 37.19 -51.81 -27.76
CA LEU A 11 36.44 -51.03 -26.85
C LEU A 11 36.55 -49.55 -27.30
N ALA A 12 35.57 -49.05 -28.05
CA ALA A 12 35.46 -47.64 -28.39
C ALA A 12 34.91 -46.89 -27.18
N THR A 13 35.76 -46.18 -26.45
CA THR A 13 35.36 -45.19 -25.43
C THR A 13 34.71 -43.97 -26.14
N LEU A 14 33.37 -43.97 -26.20
CA LEU A 14 32.63 -42.76 -26.51
C LEU A 14 32.82 -41.78 -25.35
N LEU A 15 33.70 -40.82 -25.48
CA LEU A 15 33.69 -39.59 -24.71
C LEU A 15 32.44 -38.84 -25.13
N SER A 16 31.34 -39.00 -24.37
CA SER A 16 30.19 -38.12 -24.44
C SER A 16 30.61 -36.75 -23.97
N VAL A 17 30.95 -35.87 -24.92
CA VAL A 17 31.02 -34.44 -24.69
C VAL A 17 29.59 -33.98 -24.47
N TYR A 18 29.15 -33.97 -23.21
CA TYR A 18 27.92 -33.20 -22.85
C TYR A 18 28.27 -31.75 -23.09
N PRO A 19 27.53 -31.02 -23.94
CA PRO A 19 27.68 -29.58 -23.98
C PRO A 19 27.31 -29.10 -22.56
N GLU A 20 28.26 -28.56 -21.83
CA GLU A 20 27.97 -27.79 -20.62
C GLU A 20 27.00 -26.74 -21.06
N LEU A 21 25.72 -26.88 -20.70
CA LEU A 21 24.74 -25.82 -20.77
C LEU A 21 25.23 -24.76 -19.78
N SER A 22 26.13 -23.90 -20.23
CA SER A 22 26.63 -22.79 -19.43
C SER A 22 25.43 -21.90 -19.09
N ALA A 23 24.89 -22.03 -17.88
CA ALA A 23 23.81 -21.17 -17.42
C ALA A 23 24.43 -19.78 -17.25
N LYS A 24 23.91 -18.84 -18.04
CA LYS A 24 24.29 -17.42 -17.97
C LYS A 24 23.82 -16.81 -16.68
N VAL A 25 24.49 -15.75 -16.24
CA VAL A 25 23.96 -14.87 -15.18
C VAL A 25 22.58 -14.37 -15.58
N ILE A 26 21.59 -14.60 -14.70
CA ILE A 26 20.18 -14.18 -14.87
C ILE A 26 19.79 -13.33 -13.67
N LEU A 27 19.15 -12.20 -13.94
CA LEU A 27 18.67 -11.29 -12.91
C LEU A 27 17.14 -11.39 -12.74
N PRO A 28 16.62 -11.18 -11.52
CA PRO A 28 15.19 -11.01 -11.33
C PRO A 28 14.71 -9.73 -12.02
N LYS A 29 13.48 -9.72 -12.48
CA LYS A 29 12.89 -8.64 -13.28
C LYS A 29 12.95 -7.27 -12.61
N ILE A 30 12.93 -7.23 -11.27
CA ILE A 30 13.01 -5.97 -10.50
C ILE A 30 14.38 -5.27 -10.66
N LEU A 31 15.44 -6.02 -10.99
CA LEU A 31 16.74 -5.46 -11.32
C LEU A 31 16.83 -5.23 -12.83
N GLY A 32 16.69 -3.99 -13.27
CA GLY A 32 16.59 -3.65 -14.68
C GLY A 32 17.06 -2.23 -15.01
N HIS A 33 17.02 -1.91 -16.30
CA HIS A 33 17.20 -0.53 -16.74
C HIS A 33 16.21 0.40 -16.06
N ASN A 34 16.55 1.68 -15.94
CA ASN A 34 15.71 2.73 -15.38
C ASN A 34 15.33 2.57 -13.90
N MET A 35 15.79 1.55 -13.18
CA MET A 35 15.44 1.35 -11.77
C MET A 35 15.92 2.48 -10.87
N VAL A 36 15.23 2.67 -9.74
CA VAL A 36 15.69 3.50 -8.63
C VAL A 36 16.14 2.57 -7.50
N LEU A 37 17.38 2.73 -7.04
CA LEU A 37 17.91 2.05 -5.87
C LEU A 37 17.62 2.86 -4.61
N GLN A 38 17.19 2.19 -3.53
CA GLN A 38 16.89 2.86 -2.27
C GLN A 38 18.14 3.50 -1.66
N ARG A 39 18.11 4.82 -1.44
CA ARG A 39 19.19 5.57 -0.79
C ARG A 39 19.33 5.20 0.69
N LEU A 40 20.54 5.42 1.23
CA LEU A 40 20.89 5.32 2.65
C LEU A 40 20.59 3.93 3.25
N LYS A 41 20.54 2.90 2.42
CA LYS A 41 20.42 1.49 2.82
C LYS A 41 21.43 0.66 2.04
N THR A 42 21.82 -0.46 2.61
CA THR A 42 22.52 -1.52 1.87
C THR A 42 21.62 -2.02 0.76
N VAL A 43 22.15 -2.16 -0.45
CA VAL A 43 21.40 -2.57 -1.63
C VAL A 43 21.88 -3.95 -2.09
N PRO A 44 21.11 -5.03 -1.86
CA PRO A 44 21.40 -6.33 -2.44
C PRO A 44 21.18 -6.31 -3.95
N ILE A 45 22.11 -6.89 -4.68
CA ILE A 45 22.02 -7.26 -6.09
C ILE A 45 22.18 -8.76 -6.15
N TRP A 46 21.23 -9.46 -6.76
CA TRP A 46 21.15 -10.92 -6.73
C TRP A 46 20.65 -11.51 -8.03
N GLY A 47 20.83 -12.80 -8.17
CA GLY A 47 20.36 -13.55 -9.33
C GLY A 47 20.72 -15.02 -9.27
N THR A 48 20.74 -15.64 -10.44
CA THR A 48 21.20 -17.03 -10.63
C THR A 48 22.32 -17.09 -11.66
N ALA A 49 23.18 -18.08 -11.54
CA ALA A 49 24.30 -18.39 -12.44
C ALA A 49 24.66 -19.88 -12.30
N ASN A 50 25.73 -20.35 -12.97
CA ASN A 50 26.24 -21.70 -12.70
C ASN A 50 26.71 -21.84 -11.24
N PRO A 51 26.51 -23.00 -10.59
CA PRO A 51 27.15 -23.28 -9.31
C PRO A 51 28.67 -23.03 -9.36
N GLY A 52 29.19 -22.31 -8.35
CA GLY A 52 30.61 -21.98 -8.30
C GLY A 52 31.07 -20.85 -9.24
N GLU A 53 30.17 -20.28 -10.04
CA GLU A 53 30.51 -19.17 -10.94
C GLU A 53 30.85 -17.92 -10.14
N LYS A 54 31.97 -17.27 -10.47
CA LYS A 54 32.37 -15.98 -9.90
C LYS A 54 31.60 -14.86 -10.56
N ILE A 55 30.93 -14.04 -9.75
CA ILE A 55 30.11 -12.89 -10.18
C ILE A 55 30.74 -11.61 -9.67
N THR A 56 30.91 -10.65 -10.56
CA THR A 56 31.39 -9.30 -10.24
C THR A 56 30.30 -8.29 -10.53
N VAL A 57 30.03 -7.36 -9.60
CA VAL A 57 29.10 -6.23 -9.75
C VAL A 57 29.83 -4.93 -9.56
N VAL A 58 29.75 -4.05 -10.56
CA VAL A 58 30.32 -2.69 -10.53
C VAL A 58 29.22 -1.67 -10.64
N PHE A 59 29.12 -0.78 -9.66
CA PHE A 59 28.15 0.30 -9.65
C PHE A 59 28.59 1.47 -8.76
N GLY A 60 28.51 2.69 -9.26
CA GLY A 60 28.73 3.92 -8.46
C GLY A 60 30.10 3.96 -7.75
N GLY A 61 31.16 3.51 -8.41
CA GLY A 61 32.52 3.42 -7.84
C GLY A 61 32.73 2.23 -6.91
N GLN A 62 31.72 1.39 -6.70
CA GLN A 62 31.83 0.18 -5.89
C GLN A 62 32.11 -1.02 -6.80
N HIS A 63 32.99 -1.91 -6.35
CA HIS A 63 33.31 -3.19 -6.95
C HIS A 63 33.05 -4.28 -5.92
N LYS A 64 32.16 -5.21 -6.23
CA LYS A 64 31.76 -6.32 -5.34
C LYS A 64 31.85 -7.65 -6.06
N GLU A 65 32.32 -8.66 -5.35
CA GLU A 65 32.45 -10.01 -5.88
C GLU A 65 31.73 -11.02 -4.98
N THR A 66 31.28 -12.11 -5.58
CA THR A 66 30.68 -13.25 -4.89
C THR A 66 30.82 -14.49 -5.77
N MET A 67 30.47 -15.65 -5.22
CA MET A 67 30.34 -16.91 -5.96
C MET A 67 28.89 -17.42 -5.86
N ALA A 68 28.38 -17.96 -6.94
CA ALA A 68 27.10 -18.65 -6.92
C ALA A 68 27.23 -19.93 -6.08
N ASN A 69 26.25 -20.16 -5.20
CA ASN A 69 26.23 -21.38 -4.37
C ASN A 69 25.83 -22.62 -5.18
N ASP A 70 25.76 -23.79 -4.53
CA ASP A 70 25.45 -25.08 -5.18
C ASP A 70 24.05 -25.09 -5.86
N SER A 71 23.14 -24.22 -5.44
CA SER A 71 21.81 -24.01 -6.11
C SER A 71 21.85 -22.95 -7.20
N GLY A 72 23.03 -22.44 -7.55
CA GLY A 72 23.22 -21.40 -8.56
C GLY A 72 22.77 -20.01 -8.12
N LYS A 73 22.48 -19.77 -6.84
CA LYS A 73 22.07 -18.46 -6.33
C LYS A 73 23.28 -17.64 -5.89
N TRP A 74 23.24 -16.34 -6.17
CA TRP A 74 24.28 -15.41 -5.75
C TRP A 74 23.67 -14.09 -5.27
N GLU A 75 24.35 -13.40 -4.39
CA GLU A 75 24.03 -12.06 -3.91
C GLU A 75 25.31 -11.29 -3.58
N VAL A 76 25.36 -10.01 -3.93
CA VAL A 76 26.31 -9.03 -3.39
C VAL A 76 25.54 -7.89 -2.72
N LYS A 77 26.21 -7.17 -1.83
CA LYS A 77 25.64 -6.03 -1.13
C LYS A 77 26.43 -4.76 -1.46
N LEU A 78 25.77 -3.82 -2.15
CA LEU A 78 26.31 -2.48 -2.32
C LEU A 78 26.19 -1.70 -1.02
N ASN A 79 27.18 -0.90 -0.70
CA ASN A 79 27.14 0.00 0.45
C ASN A 79 26.07 1.07 0.27
N PRO A 80 25.54 1.65 1.37
CA PRO A 80 24.60 2.74 1.31
C PRO A 80 25.10 3.91 0.45
N MET A 81 24.21 4.48 -0.34
CA MET A 81 24.50 5.58 -1.25
C MET A 81 23.59 6.79 -0.95
N ALA A 82 24.10 8.00 -1.15
CA ALA A 82 23.29 9.21 -1.17
C ALA A 82 22.37 9.25 -2.41
N ALA A 83 21.30 10.03 -2.35
CA ALA A 83 20.44 10.25 -3.51
C ALA A 83 21.22 10.87 -4.66
N SER A 84 20.88 10.50 -5.89
CA SER A 84 21.50 11.03 -7.10
C SER A 84 20.55 10.96 -8.28
N GLU A 85 20.33 12.11 -8.92
CA GLU A 85 19.60 12.23 -10.18
C GLU A 85 20.51 11.96 -11.40
N LEU A 86 21.83 11.78 -11.18
CA LEU A 86 22.76 11.43 -12.23
C LEU A 86 22.59 9.97 -12.64
N PRO A 87 22.16 9.68 -13.88
CA PRO A 87 21.99 8.31 -14.35
C PRO A 87 23.34 7.57 -14.40
N ARG A 88 23.36 6.35 -13.89
CA ARG A 88 24.55 5.49 -13.84
C ARG A 88 24.30 4.14 -14.50
N GLU A 89 25.38 3.48 -14.92
CA GLU A 89 25.36 2.10 -15.42
C GLU A 89 25.85 1.15 -14.32
N MET A 90 25.20 -0.02 -14.23
CA MET A 90 25.64 -1.16 -13.43
C MET A 90 26.11 -2.26 -14.37
N ALA A 91 27.30 -2.77 -14.17
CA ALA A 91 27.82 -3.96 -14.87
C ALA A 91 27.81 -5.17 -13.95
N ILE A 92 27.21 -6.26 -14.39
CA ILE A 92 27.20 -7.57 -13.71
C ILE A 92 27.87 -8.55 -14.65
N THR A 93 28.99 -9.12 -14.22
CA THR A 93 29.85 -10.00 -15.04
C THR A 93 30.03 -11.36 -14.37
N GLY A 94 29.74 -12.39 -15.11
CA GLY A 94 30.10 -13.78 -14.87
C GLY A 94 30.56 -14.40 -16.20
N THR A 95 30.01 -15.51 -16.63
CA THR A 95 30.22 -16.07 -17.99
C THR A 95 29.67 -15.19 -19.11
N ASN A 96 28.70 -14.32 -18.77
CA ASN A 96 28.22 -13.25 -19.63
C ASN A 96 28.29 -11.91 -18.86
N THR A 97 28.09 -10.81 -19.56
CA THR A 97 28.01 -9.48 -18.96
C THR A 97 26.64 -8.85 -19.22
N ILE A 98 25.99 -8.43 -18.15
CA ILE A 98 24.74 -7.66 -18.18
C ILE A 98 25.05 -6.22 -17.81
N ARG A 99 24.63 -5.25 -18.65
CA ARG A 99 24.78 -3.82 -18.40
C ARG A 99 23.41 -3.20 -18.21
N LEU A 100 23.09 -2.77 -17.00
CA LEU A 100 21.85 -2.07 -16.66
C LEU A 100 22.10 -0.57 -16.70
N LYS A 101 21.32 0.16 -17.51
CA LYS A 101 21.53 1.59 -17.79
C LYS A 101 20.50 2.47 -17.10
N ASN A 102 20.82 3.76 -16.95
CA ASN A 102 19.92 4.80 -16.48
C ASN A 102 19.39 4.54 -15.06
N ILE A 103 20.25 4.05 -14.16
CA ILE A 103 19.93 3.77 -12.77
C ILE A 103 20.08 5.03 -11.94
N LEU A 104 19.08 5.36 -11.13
CA LEU A 104 19.06 6.47 -10.19
C LEU A 104 19.17 5.93 -8.75
N VAL A 105 19.50 6.81 -7.81
CA VAL A 105 19.46 6.51 -6.37
C VAL A 105 18.49 7.48 -5.70
N GLY A 106 17.48 6.95 -5.00
CA GLY A 106 16.42 7.79 -4.43
C GLY A 106 15.58 7.05 -3.39
N GLU A 107 14.32 7.37 -3.34
CA GLU A 107 13.34 6.72 -2.45
C GLU A 107 12.49 5.72 -3.23
N VAL A 108 12.31 4.52 -2.69
CA VAL A 108 11.49 3.47 -3.33
C VAL A 108 10.35 3.08 -2.42
N TRP A 109 9.13 3.11 -2.96
CA TRP A 109 7.91 2.75 -2.25
C TRP A 109 7.13 1.67 -3.00
N LEU A 110 6.55 0.73 -2.25
CA LEU A 110 5.62 -0.28 -2.80
C LEU A 110 4.19 0.14 -2.47
N CYS A 111 3.36 0.35 -3.50
CA CYS A 111 1.93 0.55 -3.35
C CYS A 111 1.18 -0.74 -3.73
N SER A 112 0.32 -1.20 -2.83
CA SER A 112 -0.40 -2.47 -2.98
C SER A 112 -1.83 -2.38 -2.42
N GLY A 113 -2.65 -3.38 -2.73
CA GLY A 113 -4.05 -3.45 -2.34
C GLY A 113 -4.97 -3.98 -3.42
N GLN A 114 -6.18 -3.39 -3.53
CA GLN A 114 -7.17 -3.81 -4.52
C GLN A 114 -7.44 -2.75 -5.60
N SER A 115 -8.63 -2.78 -6.19
CA SER A 115 -9.01 -1.95 -7.33
C SER A 115 -8.79 -0.45 -7.15
N ASN A 116 -8.97 0.08 -5.94
CA ASN A 116 -8.75 1.49 -5.64
C ASN A 116 -7.25 1.88 -5.64
N MET A 117 -6.35 0.94 -5.31
CA MET A 117 -4.90 1.14 -5.49
C MET A 117 -4.48 0.89 -6.95
N GLU A 118 -5.06 -0.11 -7.59
CA GLU A 118 -4.78 -0.45 -9.01
C GLU A 118 -5.31 0.61 -9.98
N TYR A 119 -6.26 1.46 -9.56
CA TYR A 119 -6.93 2.46 -10.39
C TYR A 119 -5.95 3.20 -11.30
N ALA A 120 -5.99 2.89 -12.59
CA ALA A 120 -4.97 3.28 -13.55
C ALA A 120 -5.07 4.76 -13.95
N MET A 121 -3.94 5.39 -14.27
CA MET A 121 -3.86 6.78 -14.71
C MET A 121 -4.77 7.08 -15.91
N ARG A 122 -4.96 6.15 -16.85
CA ARG A 122 -5.89 6.32 -17.99
C ARG A 122 -7.35 6.52 -17.56
N LYS A 123 -7.76 6.02 -16.38
CA LYS A 123 -9.10 6.27 -15.83
C LYS A 123 -9.15 7.65 -15.20
N ASN A 124 -8.09 8.04 -14.51
CA ASN A 124 -7.96 9.35 -13.87
C ASN A 124 -7.96 10.48 -14.90
N SER A 125 -7.24 10.31 -16.00
CA SER A 125 -7.16 11.25 -17.14
C SER A 125 -8.51 11.55 -17.82
N LYS A 126 -9.50 10.68 -17.65
CA LYS A 126 -10.86 10.88 -18.21
C LYS A 126 -11.77 11.74 -17.33
N ILE A 127 -11.33 12.10 -16.14
CA ILE A 127 -12.12 12.89 -15.21
C ILE A 127 -12.08 14.35 -15.67
N GLN A 128 -13.21 14.85 -16.13
CA GLN A 128 -13.36 16.23 -16.58
C GLN A 128 -14.24 17.02 -15.60
N GLY A 129 -13.91 18.30 -15.47
CA GLY A 129 -14.71 19.23 -14.66
C GLY A 129 -14.31 19.28 -13.19
N THR A 130 -15.03 20.12 -12.45
CA THR A 130 -14.91 20.24 -11.00
C THR A 130 -15.85 19.26 -10.33
N VAL A 131 -15.33 18.35 -9.55
CA VAL A 131 -16.11 17.47 -8.70
C VAL A 131 -15.97 17.98 -7.28
N LYS A 132 -17.08 18.36 -6.64
CA LYS A 132 -17.12 18.97 -5.29
C LYS A 132 -16.12 20.15 -5.10
N GLY A 133 -15.97 21.02 -6.10
CA GLY A 133 -15.06 22.16 -6.04
C GLY A 133 -13.57 21.85 -6.12
N LYS A 134 -13.19 20.58 -6.30
CA LYS A 134 -11.81 20.16 -6.54
C LYS A 134 -11.58 20.08 -8.03
N LYS A 135 -10.81 21.03 -8.57
CA LYS A 135 -10.39 20.97 -9.98
C LYS A 135 -9.61 19.67 -10.21
N PRO A 136 -9.89 18.93 -11.29
CA PRO A 136 -8.92 17.97 -11.81
C PRO A 136 -7.62 18.73 -12.03
N LEU A 137 -6.52 18.12 -11.62
CA LEU A 137 -5.20 18.61 -12.01
C LEU A 137 -5.10 18.59 -13.56
N GLU A 138 -4.14 19.33 -14.10
CA GLU A 138 -3.72 19.14 -15.48
C GLU A 138 -3.61 17.64 -15.76
N ASP A 139 -3.92 17.23 -16.99
CA ASP A 139 -3.85 15.82 -17.34
C ASP A 139 -2.40 15.32 -17.29
N ASP A 140 -1.98 14.88 -16.12
CA ASP A 140 -0.63 14.36 -15.87
C ASP A 140 -0.26 13.21 -16.81
N LEU A 141 -1.22 12.47 -17.35
CA LEU A 141 -0.91 11.43 -18.32
C LEU A 141 -0.36 12.01 -19.62
N LEU A 142 -0.82 13.19 -20.02
CA LEU A 142 -0.37 13.88 -21.24
C LEU A 142 0.87 14.75 -20.98
N THR A 143 0.98 15.35 -19.79
CA THR A 143 1.99 16.37 -19.49
C THR A 143 3.19 15.87 -18.71
N SER A 144 3.10 14.66 -18.11
CA SER A 144 4.19 14.10 -17.31
C SER A 144 5.43 13.82 -18.14
N ASN A 145 6.55 14.47 -17.76
CA ASN A 145 7.84 14.32 -18.42
C ASN A 145 9.03 14.25 -17.42
N ASN A 146 8.74 14.09 -16.12
CA ASN A 146 9.78 14.07 -15.09
C ASN A 146 10.53 12.73 -15.10
N THR A 147 11.77 12.75 -15.58
CA THR A 147 12.63 11.58 -15.68
C THR A 147 13.11 11.04 -14.33
N ASN A 148 12.91 11.77 -13.23
CA ASN A 148 13.28 11.36 -11.88
C ASN A 148 12.19 10.58 -11.16
N ILE A 149 10.98 10.49 -11.74
CA ILE A 149 9.93 9.61 -11.24
C ILE A 149 9.90 8.35 -12.09
N ARG A 150 10.18 7.21 -11.45
CA ARG A 150 10.25 5.90 -12.10
C ARG A 150 9.18 4.98 -11.55
N ILE A 151 8.64 4.15 -12.41
CA ILE A 151 7.54 3.25 -12.08
C ILE A 151 7.86 1.82 -12.48
N PHE A 152 7.41 0.87 -11.67
CA PHE A 152 7.50 -0.55 -11.93
C PHE A 152 6.13 -1.20 -11.66
N LEU A 153 5.47 -1.72 -12.68
CA LEU A 153 4.17 -2.37 -12.55
C LEU A 153 4.33 -3.89 -12.44
N VAL A 154 3.94 -4.43 -11.28
CA VAL A 154 3.83 -5.87 -11.06
C VAL A 154 2.49 -6.36 -11.63
N ARG A 155 2.51 -7.24 -12.62
CA ARG A 155 1.29 -7.77 -13.23
C ARG A 155 0.85 -9.10 -12.60
N ARG A 156 -0.48 -9.36 -12.61
CA ARG A 156 -1.11 -10.50 -11.94
C ARG A 156 -0.51 -11.86 -12.25
N LYS A 157 -0.12 -12.08 -13.48
CA LYS A 157 0.32 -13.42 -13.88
C LYS A 157 1.79 -13.66 -13.62
N TYR A 158 2.63 -12.61 -13.62
CA TYR A 158 4.06 -12.86 -13.74
C TYR A 158 4.92 -11.69 -13.26
N MET A 159 5.81 -12.00 -12.36
CA MET A 159 7.17 -11.47 -12.41
C MET A 159 7.95 -12.10 -13.60
N SER A 160 7.29 -12.81 -14.47
CA SER A 160 7.80 -13.38 -15.70
C SER A 160 8.01 -12.31 -16.76
N PRO A 161 8.98 -12.45 -17.66
CA PRO A 161 9.24 -11.47 -18.71
C PRO A 161 8.00 -11.27 -19.58
N ASP A 162 7.32 -10.16 -19.38
CA ASP A 162 6.32 -9.67 -20.32
C ASP A 162 7.07 -8.80 -21.32
N SER A 163 7.08 -9.19 -22.56
CA SER A 163 7.74 -8.47 -23.65
C SER A 163 7.18 -7.06 -23.88
N THR A 164 5.98 -6.78 -23.37
CA THR A 164 5.30 -5.50 -23.56
C THR A 164 5.50 -4.49 -22.43
N HIS A 165 5.96 -4.93 -21.24
CA HIS A 165 6.19 -4.07 -20.06
C HIS A 165 7.46 -4.53 -19.33
N GLY A 166 8.58 -4.08 -19.82
CA GLY A 166 9.90 -4.65 -19.58
C GLY A 166 10.59 -4.28 -18.28
N GLY A 167 9.92 -3.88 -17.21
CA GLY A 167 10.61 -3.53 -15.97
C GLY A 167 10.30 -2.11 -15.48
N TRP A 168 11.33 -1.39 -15.07
CA TRP A 168 11.21 0.01 -14.68
C TRP A 168 11.14 0.94 -15.88
N ASP A 169 10.26 1.93 -15.79
CA ASP A 169 10.12 2.98 -16.80
C ASP A 169 10.08 4.37 -16.16
N VAL A 170 10.29 5.40 -16.98
CA VAL A 170 9.95 6.78 -16.65
C VAL A 170 8.42 6.87 -16.47
N ALA A 171 7.96 7.60 -15.48
CA ALA A 171 6.54 7.81 -15.23
C ALA A 171 5.92 8.77 -16.26
N SER A 172 5.83 8.34 -17.51
CA SER A 172 5.29 9.15 -18.63
C SER A 172 4.64 8.27 -19.69
N GLY A 173 3.82 8.88 -20.54
CA GLY A 173 3.25 8.27 -21.73
C GLY A 173 2.60 6.90 -21.50
N VAL A 174 3.01 5.92 -22.35
CA VAL A 174 2.42 4.57 -22.33
C VAL A 174 2.68 3.83 -21.04
N ALA A 175 3.88 3.97 -20.43
CA ALA A 175 4.21 3.30 -19.17
C ALA A 175 3.33 3.79 -18.02
N LEU A 176 3.04 5.11 -17.97
CA LEU A 176 2.20 5.70 -16.93
C LEU A 176 0.71 5.34 -17.10
N LYS A 177 0.26 5.08 -18.32
CA LYS A 177 -1.15 4.86 -18.65
C LYS A 177 -1.85 3.81 -17.77
N ASP A 178 -1.18 2.70 -17.52
CA ASP A 178 -1.72 1.56 -16.75
C ASP A 178 -1.22 1.52 -15.30
N PHE A 179 -0.39 2.48 -14.92
CA PHE A 179 0.14 2.54 -13.55
C PHE A 179 -0.89 3.08 -12.56
N SER A 180 -0.73 2.74 -11.27
CA SER A 180 -1.54 3.24 -10.16
C SER A 180 -1.55 4.76 -10.10
N ALA A 181 -2.71 5.39 -10.22
CA ALA A 181 -2.85 6.84 -10.08
C ALA A 181 -2.48 7.29 -8.66
N VAL A 182 -2.92 6.56 -7.62
CA VAL A 182 -2.54 6.85 -6.23
C VAL A 182 -1.03 6.80 -6.05
N GLY A 183 -0.38 5.74 -6.57
CA GLY A 183 1.07 5.58 -6.50
C GLY A 183 1.81 6.70 -7.24
N TYR A 184 1.37 7.05 -8.44
CA TYR A 184 1.96 8.13 -9.22
C TYR A 184 1.86 9.48 -8.51
N PHE A 185 0.67 9.89 -8.07
CA PHE A 185 0.49 11.18 -7.41
C PHE A 185 1.23 11.25 -6.07
N TYR A 186 1.28 10.16 -5.32
CA TYR A 186 2.14 10.06 -4.14
C TYR A 186 3.62 10.32 -4.47
N GLY A 187 4.15 9.66 -5.50
CA GLY A 187 5.52 9.82 -5.96
C GLY A 187 5.81 11.24 -6.46
N LYS A 188 4.86 11.84 -7.20
CA LYS A 188 4.94 13.22 -7.69
C LYS A 188 5.05 14.22 -6.54
N GLU A 189 4.18 14.13 -5.54
CA GLU A 189 4.20 14.98 -4.35
C GLU A 189 5.50 14.84 -3.55
N LEU A 190 6.00 13.61 -3.39
CA LEU A 190 7.28 13.38 -2.73
C LEU A 190 8.43 14.01 -3.51
N TYR A 191 8.47 13.84 -4.83
CA TYR A 191 9.52 14.44 -5.66
C TYR A 191 9.52 15.97 -5.55
N GLN A 192 8.34 16.59 -5.63
CA GLN A 192 8.20 18.05 -5.50
C GLN A 192 8.71 18.58 -4.16
N LYS A 193 8.64 17.79 -3.09
CA LYS A 193 9.05 18.21 -1.75
C LYS A 193 10.49 17.83 -1.40
N LEU A 194 10.95 16.68 -1.88
CA LEU A 194 12.25 16.14 -1.52
C LEU A 194 13.35 16.46 -2.54
N HIS A 195 13.00 16.74 -3.79
CA HIS A 195 13.92 16.97 -4.92
C HIS A 195 14.96 15.85 -5.06
N ILE A 196 14.51 14.60 -5.00
CA ILE A 196 15.33 13.39 -5.22
C ILE A 196 14.55 12.37 -6.05
N PRO A 197 15.22 11.44 -6.75
CA PRO A 197 14.54 10.42 -7.51
C PRO A 197 13.55 9.60 -6.68
N ILE A 198 12.39 9.29 -7.27
CA ILE A 198 11.36 8.48 -6.66
C ILE A 198 11.05 7.27 -7.53
N GLY A 199 11.17 6.09 -6.95
CA GLY A 199 10.75 4.83 -7.55
C GLY A 199 9.44 4.33 -6.92
N MET A 200 8.42 4.12 -7.75
CA MET A 200 7.14 3.59 -7.32
C MET A 200 6.91 2.20 -7.88
N ILE A 201 6.73 1.21 -7.02
CA ILE A 201 6.35 -0.15 -7.41
C ILE A 201 4.85 -0.31 -7.14
N SER A 202 4.08 -0.74 -8.13
CA SER A 202 2.65 -1.01 -7.97
C SER A 202 2.36 -2.51 -8.10
N SER A 203 1.76 -3.08 -7.05
CA SER A 203 1.38 -4.49 -6.96
C SER A 203 -0.01 -4.57 -6.34
N ALA A 204 -1.06 -4.49 -7.16
CA ALA A 204 -2.44 -4.47 -6.71
C ALA A 204 -3.34 -5.33 -7.61
N VAL A 205 -4.41 -5.91 -7.02
CA VAL A 205 -5.35 -6.79 -7.73
C VAL A 205 -6.79 -6.39 -7.43
N PRO A 206 -7.57 -5.94 -8.42
CA PRO A 206 -8.97 -5.61 -8.24
C PRO A 206 -9.78 -6.75 -7.62
N GLY A 207 -10.69 -6.40 -6.71
CA GLY A 207 -11.57 -7.36 -6.03
C GLY A 207 -10.86 -8.26 -5.01
N SER A 208 -9.58 -8.07 -4.74
CA SER A 208 -8.87 -8.93 -3.79
C SER A 208 -9.20 -8.62 -2.34
N ARG A 209 -9.34 -9.67 -1.54
CA ARG A 209 -9.32 -9.60 -0.08
C ARG A 209 -7.88 -9.42 0.43
N ILE A 210 -7.73 -9.30 1.74
CA ILE A 210 -6.41 -9.17 2.36
C ILE A 210 -5.65 -10.51 2.42
N GLU A 211 -6.34 -11.64 2.56
CA GLU A 211 -5.76 -12.97 2.76
C GLU A 211 -4.78 -13.41 1.66
N PRO A 212 -5.06 -13.20 0.37
CA PRO A 212 -4.11 -13.50 -0.70
C PRO A 212 -2.75 -12.80 -0.60
N TRP A 213 -2.68 -11.70 0.15
CA TRP A 213 -1.46 -10.89 0.33
C TRP A 213 -0.63 -11.29 1.56
N ILE A 214 -1.13 -12.23 2.36
CA ILE A 214 -0.48 -12.74 3.57
C ILE A 214 -0.03 -14.18 3.32
N GLU A 215 1.18 -14.53 3.68
CA GLU A 215 1.66 -15.92 3.59
C GLU A 215 0.72 -16.86 4.36
N ALA A 216 0.27 -17.95 3.70
CA ALA A 216 -0.79 -18.82 4.24
C ALA A 216 -0.50 -19.33 5.66
N ILE A 217 0.74 -19.77 5.90
CA ILE A 217 1.15 -20.30 7.21
C ILE A 217 1.02 -19.26 8.34
N LYS A 218 1.16 -17.98 8.04
CA LYS A 218 1.05 -16.90 9.02
C LYS A 218 -0.41 -16.61 9.38
N LEU A 219 -1.33 -16.77 8.42
CA LEU A 219 -2.76 -16.73 8.70
C LEU A 219 -3.20 -17.90 9.56
N GLU A 220 -2.74 -19.10 9.25
CA GLU A 220 -3.07 -20.31 9.98
C GLU A 220 -2.53 -20.31 11.41
N ALA A 221 -1.38 -19.66 11.64
CA ALA A 221 -0.75 -19.58 12.96
C ALA A 221 -1.49 -18.67 13.95
N SER A 222 -2.36 -17.76 13.48
CA SER A 222 -3.07 -16.85 14.37
C SER A 222 -4.35 -17.47 14.94
N PRO A 223 -4.45 -17.72 16.28
CA PRO A 223 -5.65 -18.28 16.89
C PRO A 223 -6.90 -17.44 16.66
N LYS A 224 -6.75 -16.12 16.60
CA LYS A 224 -7.85 -15.14 16.42
C LYS A 224 -8.42 -15.10 15.01
N MET A 225 -7.77 -15.78 14.06
CA MET A 225 -8.23 -15.89 12.66
C MET A 225 -8.90 -17.24 12.36
N LYS A 226 -8.80 -18.22 13.28
CA LYS A 226 -9.35 -19.57 13.11
C LYS A 226 -10.86 -19.66 13.33
N ASP A 227 -11.46 -18.66 13.94
CA ASP A 227 -12.89 -18.63 14.21
C ASP A 227 -13.67 -18.17 12.99
N GLY A 228 -14.10 -19.08 12.23
CA GLY A 228 -15.12 -18.80 11.26
C GLY A 228 -15.04 -19.71 10.06
N LYS A 229 -16.13 -20.41 9.82
CA LYS A 229 -16.48 -20.92 8.51
C LYS A 229 -16.00 -19.87 7.49
N VAL A 230 -15.08 -20.25 6.63
CA VAL A 230 -14.75 -19.49 5.43
C VAL A 230 -16.09 -19.25 4.74
N LEU A 231 -16.62 -18.07 4.93
CA LEU A 231 -17.88 -17.69 4.32
C LEU A 231 -17.62 -17.75 2.82
N ASN A 232 -18.52 -18.38 2.07
CA ASN A 232 -18.40 -18.60 0.64
C ASN A 232 -17.71 -17.42 -0.07
N PRO A 233 -16.64 -17.67 -0.82
CA PRO A 233 -15.97 -16.60 -1.55
C PRO A 233 -16.97 -15.91 -2.48
N LEU A 234 -16.96 -14.60 -2.49
CA LEU A 234 -17.57 -13.85 -3.58
C LEU A 234 -16.93 -14.36 -4.90
N ASN A 235 -17.73 -14.67 -5.91
CA ASN A 235 -17.31 -15.31 -7.15
C ASN A 235 -16.16 -14.61 -7.92
N ALA A 236 -15.79 -13.41 -7.54
CA ALA A 236 -14.70 -12.62 -8.13
C ALA A 236 -13.37 -12.79 -7.40
N ASP A 237 -13.34 -13.47 -6.26
CA ASP A 237 -12.20 -13.40 -5.38
C ASP A 237 -11.46 -14.71 -5.32
N ASN A 238 -10.26 -14.61 -5.72
CA ASN A 238 -9.24 -15.56 -5.38
C ASN A 238 -8.83 -15.34 -3.91
N GLY A 239 -9.70 -15.65 -2.96
CA GLY A 239 -9.45 -15.50 -1.53
C GLY A 239 -8.40 -16.44 -0.96
N ASP A 240 -7.72 -17.20 -1.81
CA ASP A 240 -6.71 -18.20 -1.43
C ASP A 240 -5.56 -17.53 -0.69
N PRO A 241 -5.32 -17.85 0.58
CA PRO A 241 -4.22 -17.29 1.36
C PRO A 241 -2.88 -17.43 0.63
N GLY A 242 -2.10 -16.34 0.62
CA GLY A 242 -0.75 -16.34 0.06
C GLY A 242 -0.64 -16.27 -1.46
N LYS A 243 -1.73 -16.32 -2.21
CA LYS A 243 -1.69 -16.37 -3.69
C LYS A 243 -0.95 -15.18 -4.30
N PHE A 244 -1.29 -13.97 -3.93
CA PHE A 244 -0.63 -12.76 -4.44
C PHE A 244 0.67 -12.46 -3.69
N TYR A 245 0.78 -12.87 -2.44
CA TYR A 245 2.05 -12.82 -1.74
C TYR A 245 3.12 -13.62 -2.49
N ALA A 246 2.85 -14.88 -2.83
CA ALA A 246 3.81 -15.76 -3.50
C ALA A 246 4.22 -15.26 -4.90
N THR A 247 3.29 -14.68 -5.65
CA THR A 247 3.49 -14.34 -7.06
C THR A 247 3.83 -12.87 -7.31
N MET A 248 3.44 -11.95 -6.41
CA MET A 248 3.52 -10.51 -6.65
C MET A 248 4.31 -9.74 -5.57
N ILE A 249 4.52 -10.32 -4.38
CA ILE A 249 5.27 -9.69 -3.29
C ILE A 249 6.61 -10.39 -3.07
N LYS A 250 6.59 -11.71 -2.86
CA LYS A 250 7.81 -12.51 -2.59
C LYS A 250 8.92 -12.33 -3.64
N PRO A 251 8.62 -12.24 -4.96
CA PRO A 251 9.65 -12.00 -5.97
C PRO A 251 10.33 -10.62 -5.91
N LEU A 252 9.76 -9.65 -5.17
CA LEU A 252 10.37 -8.34 -4.96
C LEU A 252 11.45 -8.37 -3.87
N ILE A 253 11.40 -9.36 -2.98
CA ILE A 253 12.34 -9.50 -1.86
C ILE A 253 13.67 -10.03 -2.39
N PRO A 254 14.81 -9.44 -1.99
CA PRO A 254 15.02 -8.42 -0.97
C PRO A 254 15.21 -6.98 -1.51
N PHE A 255 14.58 -6.59 -2.63
CA PHE A 255 14.76 -5.26 -3.19
C PHE A 255 14.44 -4.17 -2.13
N PRO A 256 15.38 -3.26 -1.82
CA PRO A 256 15.21 -2.36 -0.68
C PRO A 256 14.12 -1.30 -0.95
N LEU A 257 13.25 -1.13 0.02
CA LEU A 257 12.16 -0.17 0.01
C LEU A 257 12.31 0.83 1.16
N ARG A 258 11.73 2.03 1.00
CA ARG A 258 11.48 2.94 2.11
C ARG A 258 10.30 2.47 2.95
N GLY A 259 9.21 2.03 2.33
CA GLY A 259 8.00 1.62 3.00
C GLY A 259 6.89 1.17 2.05
N PHE A 260 5.71 1.00 2.61
CA PHE A 260 4.52 0.46 1.95
C PHE A 260 3.37 1.45 1.97
N LEU A 261 2.57 1.45 0.90
CA LEU A 261 1.27 2.08 0.80
C LEU A 261 0.22 0.99 0.58
N TRP A 262 -0.89 1.06 1.32
CA TRP A 262 -1.96 0.05 1.26
C TRP A 262 -3.32 0.69 1.05
N TYR A 263 -4.06 0.25 0.03
CA TYR A 263 -5.44 0.67 -0.19
C TYR A 263 -6.28 -0.54 -0.56
N GLN A 264 -6.91 -1.12 0.45
CA GLN A 264 -7.72 -2.33 0.36
C GLN A 264 -8.65 -2.39 1.58
N GLY A 265 -9.76 -3.09 1.46
CA GLY A 265 -10.70 -3.35 2.54
C GLY A 265 -12.10 -3.61 2.03
N GLU A 266 -12.46 -3.09 0.86
CA GLU A 266 -13.81 -3.15 0.33
C GLU A 266 -14.31 -4.60 0.19
N SER A 267 -13.48 -5.49 -0.32
CA SER A 267 -13.84 -6.93 -0.46
C SER A 267 -14.03 -7.62 0.89
N ASN A 268 -13.28 -7.24 1.92
CA ASN A 268 -13.47 -7.77 3.27
C ASN A 268 -14.70 -7.15 3.97
N CYS A 269 -14.99 -5.86 3.70
CA CYS A 269 -16.19 -5.20 4.17
C CYS A 269 -17.47 -5.88 3.63
N PHE A 270 -17.51 -6.28 2.34
CA PHE A 270 -18.58 -7.09 1.77
C PHE A 270 -18.77 -8.45 2.49
N LEU A 271 -17.75 -8.93 3.16
CA LEU A 271 -17.84 -10.14 4.00
C LEU A 271 -18.32 -9.85 5.42
N ASN A 272 -18.70 -8.61 5.70
CA ASN A 272 -19.08 -8.14 7.03
C ASN A 272 -17.98 -8.41 8.07
N GLU A 273 -16.72 -8.27 7.65
CA GLU A 273 -15.60 -8.36 8.58
C GLU A 273 -15.47 -7.06 9.38
N ASN A 274 -15.01 -7.20 10.61
CA ASN A 274 -14.74 -6.09 11.53
C ASN A 274 -13.40 -6.33 12.23
N ILE A 275 -13.38 -6.58 13.54
CA ILE A 275 -12.15 -6.82 14.31
C ILE A 275 -11.25 -7.91 13.72
N ARG A 276 -11.81 -8.91 13.01
CA ARG A 276 -11.02 -9.94 12.33
C ARG A 276 -10.13 -9.34 11.25
N TYR A 277 -10.64 -8.33 10.51
CA TYR A 277 -9.82 -7.62 9.55
C TYR A 277 -8.62 -6.93 10.22
N ALA A 278 -8.80 -6.33 11.40
CA ALA A 278 -7.71 -5.71 12.13
C ALA A 278 -6.56 -6.70 12.42
N TYR A 279 -6.88 -7.91 12.87
CA TYR A 279 -5.86 -8.95 13.10
C TYR A 279 -5.18 -9.41 11.82
N LYS A 280 -5.92 -9.60 10.73
CA LYS A 280 -5.34 -9.92 9.41
C LYS A 280 -4.41 -8.80 8.94
N PHE A 281 -4.84 -7.55 9.12
CA PHE A 281 -4.05 -6.39 8.72
C PHE A 281 -2.78 -6.25 9.55
N LYS A 282 -2.84 -6.49 10.85
CA LYS A 282 -1.65 -6.59 11.70
C LYS A 282 -0.69 -7.67 11.19
N THR A 283 -1.20 -8.86 10.91
CA THR A 283 -0.38 -9.97 10.37
C THR A 283 0.28 -9.62 9.05
N LEU A 284 -0.44 -8.94 8.14
CA LEU A 284 0.12 -8.47 6.87
C LEU A 284 1.28 -7.50 7.11
N ILE A 285 1.09 -6.48 7.95
CA ILE A 285 2.11 -5.47 8.27
C ILE A 285 3.37 -6.12 8.86
N GLU A 286 3.19 -6.95 9.88
CA GLU A 286 4.29 -7.64 10.56
C GLU A 286 5.00 -8.63 9.63
N SER A 287 4.24 -9.37 8.82
CA SER A 287 4.78 -10.31 7.83
C SER A 287 5.68 -9.61 6.82
N TRP A 288 5.18 -8.57 6.17
CA TRP A 288 5.98 -7.86 5.16
C TRP A 288 7.20 -7.17 5.77
N ARG A 289 7.08 -6.59 6.95
CA ARG A 289 8.22 -6.01 7.66
C ARG A 289 9.31 -7.05 7.97
N ASN A 290 8.89 -8.23 8.40
CA ASN A 290 9.81 -9.34 8.67
C ASN A 290 10.52 -9.81 7.39
N ASP A 291 9.81 -9.91 6.28
CA ASP A 291 10.36 -10.32 4.99
C ASP A 291 11.45 -9.36 4.47
N TRP A 292 11.27 -8.05 4.72
CA TRP A 292 12.29 -7.03 4.44
C TRP A 292 13.29 -6.82 5.60
N LYS A 293 13.21 -7.65 6.65
CA LYS A 293 14.10 -7.57 7.84
C LYS A 293 14.14 -6.17 8.45
N ASN A 294 12.98 -5.52 8.53
CA ASN A 294 12.84 -4.17 9.07
C ASN A 294 11.48 -3.98 9.75
N GLU A 295 11.39 -4.33 11.02
CA GLU A 295 10.18 -4.26 11.85
C GLU A 295 9.59 -2.83 11.97
N THR A 296 10.40 -1.82 11.73
CA THR A 296 10.00 -0.41 11.82
C THR A 296 9.70 0.24 10.47
N MET A 297 9.65 -0.55 9.37
CA MET A 297 9.39 -0.02 8.04
C MET A 297 8.04 0.70 7.98
N PRO A 298 7.98 1.93 7.46
CA PRO A 298 6.74 2.69 7.34
C PRO A 298 5.67 1.92 6.57
N PHE A 299 4.45 1.93 7.10
CA PHE A 299 3.29 1.32 6.47
C PHE A 299 2.10 2.30 6.54
N TYR A 300 1.76 2.92 5.40
CA TYR A 300 0.71 3.92 5.33
C TYR A 300 -0.49 3.39 4.54
N PHE A 301 -1.69 3.69 5.01
CA PHE A 301 -2.88 3.10 4.43
C PHE A 301 -4.05 4.06 4.32
N VAL A 302 -4.96 3.70 3.44
CA VAL A 302 -6.21 4.43 3.20
C VAL A 302 -7.34 3.75 3.96
N GLN A 303 -8.05 4.49 4.78
CA GLN A 303 -9.37 4.09 5.27
C GLN A 303 -10.32 4.09 4.08
N ILE A 304 -11.00 2.95 3.80
CA ILE A 304 -11.78 2.80 2.58
C ILE A 304 -12.89 3.87 2.46
N ALA A 305 -13.29 4.14 1.23
CA ALA A 305 -14.24 5.18 0.91
C ALA A 305 -15.67 4.86 1.43
N PRO A 306 -16.49 5.88 1.72
CA PRO A 306 -17.94 5.71 1.85
C PRO A 306 -18.53 4.98 0.65
N TYR A 307 -19.36 3.98 0.92
CA TYR A 307 -20.08 3.20 -0.08
C TYR A 307 -21.31 2.55 0.54
N GLY A 308 -22.40 2.48 -0.19
CA GLY A 308 -23.68 1.94 0.28
C GLY A 308 -23.69 0.42 0.30
N TYR A 309 -23.02 -0.19 1.26
CA TYR A 309 -23.01 -1.64 1.44
C TYR A 309 -24.39 -2.17 1.75
N SER A 310 -25.18 -1.44 2.54
CA SER A 310 -26.54 -1.85 2.94
C SER A 310 -27.54 -1.88 1.78
N ILE A 311 -27.30 -1.10 0.73
CA ILE A 311 -28.11 -1.05 -0.48
C ILE A 311 -27.52 -1.87 -1.64
N SER A 312 -26.37 -2.49 -1.42
CA SER A 312 -25.75 -3.38 -2.39
C SER A 312 -26.60 -4.64 -2.59
N LYS A 313 -26.62 -5.15 -3.81
CA LYS A 313 -27.32 -6.41 -4.15
C LYS A 313 -26.54 -7.66 -3.70
N ASP A 314 -25.54 -7.51 -2.85
CA ASP A 314 -24.83 -8.67 -2.30
C ASP A 314 -25.76 -9.50 -1.40
N VAL A 315 -25.51 -10.80 -1.38
CA VAL A 315 -26.39 -11.81 -0.73
C VAL A 315 -26.38 -11.72 0.79
N ARG A 316 -25.51 -10.86 1.38
CA ARG A 316 -25.40 -10.72 2.84
C ARG A 316 -26.16 -9.51 3.32
N PRO A 317 -26.88 -9.64 4.43
CA PRO A 317 -27.49 -8.47 5.03
C PRO A 317 -26.41 -7.57 5.61
N HIS A 318 -26.29 -6.38 5.03
CA HIS A 318 -25.48 -5.29 5.57
C HIS A 318 -26.39 -4.24 6.21
N THR A 319 -25.87 -3.59 7.23
CA THR A 319 -26.47 -2.39 7.82
C THR A 319 -25.62 -1.16 7.48
N PRO A 320 -26.17 0.05 7.56
CA PRO A 320 -25.38 1.28 7.36
C PRO A 320 -24.19 1.44 8.33
N GLU A 321 -24.16 0.67 9.42
CA GLU A 321 -23.08 0.69 10.43
C GLU A 321 -21.93 -0.25 10.13
N ASN A 322 -22.08 -1.21 9.20
CA ASN A 322 -21.01 -2.15 8.88
C ASN A 322 -19.74 -1.45 8.36
N LEU A 323 -19.89 -0.42 7.55
CA LEU A 323 -18.74 0.33 7.07
C LEU A 323 -18.03 1.13 8.18
N PRO A 324 -18.70 1.90 9.05
CA PRO A 324 -18.07 2.53 10.21
C PRO A 324 -17.34 1.53 11.13
N GLU A 325 -17.90 0.37 11.39
CA GLU A 325 -17.21 -0.69 12.14
C GLU A 325 -15.95 -1.17 11.43
N PHE A 326 -16.00 -1.29 10.11
CA PHE A 326 -14.84 -1.64 9.32
C PHE A 326 -13.76 -0.54 9.34
N TRP A 327 -14.14 0.74 9.27
CA TRP A 327 -13.21 1.86 9.45
C TRP A 327 -12.51 1.85 10.80
N GLU A 328 -13.25 1.50 11.84
CA GLU A 328 -12.72 1.33 13.19
C GLU A 328 -11.69 0.19 13.24
N ALA A 329 -11.99 -0.95 12.61
CA ALA A 329 -11.04 -2.05 12.48
C ALA A 329 -9.76 -1.65 11.72
N GLN A 330 -9.89 -0.87 10.65
CA GLN A 330 -8.72 -0.32 9.96
C GLN A 330 -7.91 0.62 10.88
N ALA A 331 -8.58 1.49 11.64
CA ALA A 331 -7.93 2.45 12.53
C ALA A 331 -7.15 1.79 13.68
N LEU A 332 -7.52 0.58 14.12
CA LEU A 332 -6.75 -0.18 15.10
C LEU A 332 -5.29 -0.42 14.68
N ALA A 333 -5.01 -0.50 13.37
CA ALA A 333 -3.64 -0.63 12.88
C ALA A 333 -2.76 0.58 13.21
N LEU A 334 -3.32 1.72 13.62
CA LEU A 334 -2.56 2.89 14.10
C LEU A 334 -1.86 2.64 15.44
N THR A 335 -2.23 1.59 16.18
CA THR A 335 -1.53 1.15 17.40
C THR A 335 -0.19 0.47 17.08
N ILE A 336 0.01 0.04 15.82
CA ILE A 336 1.26 -0.57 15.36
C ILE A 336 2.26 0.58 15.07
N PRO A 337 3.47 0.55 15.63
CA PRO A 337 4.48 1.61 15.40
C PRO A 337 4.75 1.86 13.91
N ASN A 338 5.02 3.12 13.56
CA ASN A 338 5.34 3.56 12.20
C ASN A 338 4.26 3.25 11.13
N THR A 339 3.00 3.17 11.56
CA THR A 339 1.86 3.19 10.66
C THR A 339 1.28 4.60 10.54
N GLY A 340 0.44 4.80 9.54
CA GLY A 340 -0.30 6.03 9.32
C GLY A 340 -1.49 5.81 8.40
N MET A 341 -2.59 6.48 8.71
CA MET A 341 -3.85 6.36 7.99
C MET A 341 -4.27 7.70 7.43
N ILE A 342 -4.85 7.68 6.26
CA ILE A 342 -5.62 8.81 5.73
C ILE A 342 -7.10 8.47 5.68
N THR A 343 -7.94 9.47 5.94
CA THR A 343 -9.39 9.40 5.78
C THR A 343 -9.79 10.10 4.50
N ILE A 344 -10.75 9.53 3.77
CA ILE A 344 -11.22 10.01 2.46
C ILE A 344 -12.75 10.11 2.40
N THR A 345 -13.41 10.29 3.54
CA THR A 345 -14.86 10.42 3.65
C THR A 345 -15.45 11.58 2.84
N ASP A 346 -14.63 12.56 2.50
CA ASP A 346 -14.97 13.75 1.71
C ASP A 346 -14.66 13.61 0.21
N LEU A 347 -14.12 12.50 -0.24
CA LEU A 347 -13.67 12.27 -1.62
C LEU A 347 -14.64 11.40 -2.43
N VAL A 348 -15.90 11.34 -2.02
CA VAL A 348 -16.94 10.54 -2.66
C VAL A 348 -18.06 11.46 -3.14
N ASP A 349 -18.45 11.33 -4.41
CA ASP A 349 -19.57 12.07 -4.97
C ASP A 349 -20.89 11.33 -4.79
N SER A 350 -20.85 10.02 -4.81
CA SER A 350 -22.01 9.15 -4.64
C SER A 350 -21.59 7.87 -3.91
N ILE A 351 -22.41 7.44 -2.96
CA ILE A 351 -22.20 6.18 -2.22
C ILE A 351 -22.50 4.92 -3.05
N VAL A 352 -22.91 5.06 -4.30
CA VAL A 352 -23.08 3.93 -5.23
C VAL A 352 -21.83 3.68 -6.08
N ASP A 353 -20.83 4.55 -6.00
CA ASP A 353 -19.53 4.35 -6.65
C ASP A 353 -18.45 3.97 -5.63
N ILE A 354 -18.03 2.71 -5.66
CA ILE A 354 -16.98 2.19 -4.79
C ILE A 354 -15.57 2.67 -5.18
N HIS A 355 -15.43 3.33 -6.34
CA HIS A 355 -14.15 3.77 -6.90
C HIS A 355 -14.07 5.29 -7.02
N PRO A 356 -14.00 6.04 -5.89
CA PRO A 356 -13.95 7.51 -5.97
C PRO A 356 -12.79 7.97 -6.84
N ALA A 357 -13.09 8.94 -7.69
CA ALA A 357 -12.20 9.37 -8.77
C ALA A 357 -10.98 10.18 -8.31
N TYR A 358 -11.02 10.78 -7.13
CA TYR A 358 -10.02 11.72 -6.61
C TYR A 358 -8.67 11.11 -6.23
N LYS A 359 -8.08 10.27 -7.09
CA LYS A 359 -6.84 9.55 -6.78
C LYS A 359 -5.64 10.47 -6.55
N TRP A 360 -5.63 11.65 -7.16
CA TRP A 360 -4.61 12.67 -6.89
C TRP A 360 -4.63 13.15 -5.43
N GLU A 361 -5.81 13.38 -4.86
CA GLU A 361 -5.94 13.79 -3.47
C GLU A 361 -5.61 12.66 -2.49
N VAL A 362 -5.96 11.42 -2.85
CA VAL A 362 -5.54 10.23 -2.08
C VAL A 362 -4.02 10.12 -2.04
N GLY A 363 -3.35 10.24 -3.19
CA GLY A 363 -1.89 10.25 -3.31
C GLY A 363 -1.26 11.38 -2.51
N ARG A 364 -1.80 12.61 -2.63
CA ARG A 364 -1.35 13.76 -1.87
C ARG A 364 -1.48 13.55 -0.35
N ARG A 365 -2.61 13.07 0.16
CA ARG A 365 -2.79 12.81 1.60
C ARG A 365 -1.84 11.75 2.11
N LEU A 366 -1.60 10.68 1.37
CA LEU A 366 -0.58 9.67 1.74
C LEU A 366 0.81 10.30 1.79
N SER A 367 1.15 11.20 0.86
CA SER A 367 2.44 11.89 0.88
C SER A 367 2.60 12.81 2.09
N LEU A 368 1.54 13.49 2.54
CA LEU A 368 1.57 14.27 3.79
C LEU A 368 1.96 13.40 4.98
N VAL A 369 1.39 12.18 5.07
CA VAL A 369 1.76 11.23 6.14
C VAL A 369 3.23 10.85 6.06
N ALA A 370 3.74 10.56 4.86
CA ALA A 370 5.15 10.21 4.68
C ALA A 370 6.07 11.40 4.99
N LEU A 371 5.74 12.59 4.50
CA LEU A 371 6.53 13.80 4.76
C LEU A 371 6.63 14.11 6.25
N ASN A 372 5.52 14.03 6.98
CA ASN A 372 5.53 14.25 8.43
C ASN A 372 6.24 13.11 9.18
N LYS A 373 5.82 11.84 8.96
CA LYS A 373 6.25 10.71 9.80
C LYS A 373 7.60 10.13 9.39
N THR A 374 7.88 9.97 8.06
CA THR A 374 9.14 9.39 7.56
C THR A 374 10.20 10.45 7.36
N TYR A 375 9.85 11.55 6.70
CA TYR A 375 10.81 12.59 6.31
C TYR A 375 10.94 13.73 7.33
N LYS A 376 10.14 13.69 8.42
CA LYS A 376 10.25 14.58 9.59
C LYS A 376 9.94 16.05 9.32
N PHE A 377 9.17 16.39 8.29
CA PHE A 377 8.61 17.72 8.10
C PHE A 377 7.50 17.97 9.12
N LYS A 378 7.87 18.45 10.31
CA LYS A 378 6.95 18.56 11.46
C LYS A 378 5.83 19.59 11.27
N ASP A 379 6.04 20.57 10.42
CA ASP A 379 5.06 21.61 10.11
C ASP A 379 3.95 21.11 9.17
N ILE A 380 4.13 19.94 8.57
CA ILE A 380 3.11 19.33 7.72
C ILE A 380 2.07 18.62 8.56
N ILE A 381 0.83 19.12 8.53
CA ILE A 381 -0.31 18.44 9.13
C ILE A 381 -0.77 17.33 8.19
N CYS A 382 -0.82 16.10 8.68
CA CYS A 382 -1.00 14.92 7.85
C CYS A 382 -2.29 14.12 8.12
N SER A 383 -3.10 14.55 9.09
CA SER A 383 -4.38 13.94 9.42
C SER A 383 -5.37 15.02 9.86
N GLY A 384 -6.65 14.77 9.65
CA GLY A 384 -7.72 15.59 10.20
C GLY A 384 -7.99 15.30 11.69
N PRO A 385 -8.95 16.00 12.30
CA PRO A 385 -9.29 15.84 13.70
C PRO A 385 -9.56 14.39 14.06
N THR A 386 -8.87 13.91 15.08
CA THR A 386 -8.97 12.53 15.56
C THR A 386 -9.42 12.54 17.00
N TYR A 387 -10.46 11.77 17.33
CA TYR A 387 -10.98 11.65 18.69
C TYR A 387 -9.86 11.30 19.69
N LYS A 388 -9.81 12.04 20.79
CA LYS A 388 -8.86 11.79 21.89
C LYS A 388 -9.57 11.29 23.13
N GLN A 389 -10.55 12.07 23.60
CA GLN A 389 -11.31 11.79 24.82
C GLN A 389 -12.57 12.65 24.89
N MET A 390 -13.51 12.24 25.70
CA MET A 390 -14.68 13.05 26.04
C MET A 390 -14.78 13.27 27.55
N LYS A 391 -15.53 14.30 27.95
CA LYS A 391 -15.94 14.57 29.34
C LYS A 391 -17.41 14.92 29.33
N ILE A 392 -18.18 14.28 30.20
CA ILE A 392 -19.60 14.60 30.43
C ILE A 392 -19.66 15.75 31.44
N LYS A 393 -20.41 16.78 31.10
CA LYS A 393 -20.69 17.95 31.96
C LYS A 393 -22.19 18.27 31.93
N ASN A 394 -22.88 17.86 32.98
CA ASN A 394 -24.34 17.98 33.04
C ASN A 394 -24.99 17.28 31.84
N ASN A 395 -25.77 18.03 31.04
CA ASN A 395 -26.47 17.58 29.85
C ASN A 395 -25.66 17.71 28.56
N ARG A 396 -24.32 17.84 28.63
CA ARG A 396 -23.44 18.07 27.46
C ARG A 396 -22.23 17.16 27.50
N ILE A 397 -21.70 16.88 26.31
CA ILE A 397 -20.42 16.17 26.17
C ILE A 397 -19.40 17.11 25.54
N GLU A 398 -18.26 17.29 26.22
CA GLU A 398 -17.09 17.98 25.70
C GLU A 398 -16.15 16.98 25.07
N VAL A 399 -15.92 17.09 23.77
CA VAL A 399 -15.01 16.21 23.01
C VAL A 399 -13.71 16.94 22.69
N THR A 400 -12.59 16.31 22.97
CA THR A 400 -11.25 16.82 22.63
C THR A 400 -10.66 15.99 21.49
N PHE A 401 -10.01 16.69 20.56
CA PHE A 401 -9.38 16.08 19.37
C PHE A 401 -7.87 16.28 19.38
N THR A 402 -7.15 15.35 18.72
CA THR A 402 -5.78 15.53 18.23
C THR A 402 -5.80 15.87 16.75
N ASN A 403 -4.65 16.17 16.16
CA ASN A 403 -4.50 16.51 14.74
C ASN A 403 -5.39 17.68 14.29
N THR A 404 -5.60 18.63 15.20
CA THR A 404 -6.43 19.81 14.94
C THR A 404 -5.76 20.83 14.01
N GLY A 405 -4.47 20.66 13.74
CA GLY A 405 -3.70 21.60 12.92
C GLY A 405 -3.75 23.01 13.47
N SER A 406 -3.99 23.99 12.58
CA SER A 406 -4.13 25.40 12.95
C SER A 406 -5.50 25.73 13.57
N GLY A 407 -6.41 24.74 13.70
CA GLY A 407 -7.72 24.86 14.33
C GLY A 407 -8.75 23.90 13.75
N LEU A 408 -9.90 23.83 14.41
CA LEU A 408 -11.08 23.11 13.91
C LEU A 408 -11.91 23.99 12.99
N GLY A 409 -12.59 23.39 12.01
CA GLY A 409 -13.37 24.10 11.05
C GLY A 409 -14.55 23.31 10.48
N SER A 410 -15.36 24.00 9.71
CA SER A 410 -16.45 23.46 8.91
C SER A 410 -16.17 23.75 7.44
N ARG A 411 -16.20 22.73 6.60
CA ARG A 411 -15.86 22.84 5.17
C ARG A 411 -16.72 23.82 4.41
N ASN A 412 -17.96 23.98 4.81
CA ASN A 412 -18.96 24.83 4.15
C ASN A 412 -19.37 26.04 4.98
N GLY A 413 -18.69 26.33 6.10
CA GLY A 413 -19.01 27.41 7.02
C GLY A 413 -20.32 27.24 7.80
N LYS A 414 -21.02 26.11 7.63
CA LYS A 414 -22.28 25.80 8.34
C LYS A 414 -21.99 25.08 9.66
N PRO A 415 -22.97 24.98 10.59
CA PRO A 415 -22.85 24.16 11.78
C PRO A 415 -22.32 22.76 11.48
N LEU A 416 -21.58 22.17 12.43
CA LEU A 416 -21.03 20.82 12.27
C LEU A 416 -22.16 19.79 12.18
N THR A 417 -21.96 18.81 11.31
CA THR A 417 -22.88 17.69 11.10
C THR A 417 -22.22 16.35 11.38
N GLY A 418 -23.00 15.29 11.51
CA GLY A 418 -22.54 13.91 11.65
C GLY A 418 -22.24 13.51 13.09
N PHE A 419 -22.55 14.31 14.08
CA PHE A 419 -22.47 13.91 15.49
C PHE A 419 -23.83 13.41 15.97
N THR A 420 -23.83 12.25 16.64
CA THR A 420 -24.98 11.74 17.36
C THR A 420 -24.57 11.40 18.80
N ILE A 421 -25.51 11.55 19.73
CA ILE A 421 -25.32 11.20 21.15
C ILE A 421 -26.48 10.32 21.63
N ALA A 422 -26.19 9.48 22.64
CA ALA A 422 -27.17 8.66 23.29
C ALA A 422 -27.02 8.68 24.81
N GLY A 423 -28.10 8.43 25.52
CA GLY A 423 -28.13 8.16 26.96
C GLY A 423 -28.04 6.65 27.26
N VAL A 424 -28.61 6.26 28.40
CA VAL A 424 -28.64 4.87 28.89
C VAL A 424 -29.49 3.94 28.01
N ASP A 425 -30.43 4.53 27.24
CA ASP A 425 -31.33 3.81 26.33
C ASP A 425 -30.64 3.43 24.98
N GLU A 426 -29.39 3.84 24.78
CA GLU A 426 -28.61 3.63 23.58
C GLU A 426 -29.25 4.14 22.27
N ARG A 427 -30.28 4.98 22.39
CA ARG A 427 -30.93 5.62 21.25
C ARG A 427 -30.14 6.84 20.78
N PHE A 428 -29.42 6.69 19.67
CA PHE A 428 -28.63 7.80 19.09
C PHE A 428 -29.53 8.80 18.38
N VAL A 429 -29.38 10.08 18.73
CA VAL A 429 -30.06 11.23 18.09
C VAL A 429 -29.01 12.25 17.64
N GLU A 430 -29.37 13.09 16.65
CA GLU A 430 -28.49 14.16 16.20
C GLU A 430 -28.15 15.13 17.35
N ALA A 431 -26.89 15.50 17.43
CA ALA A 431 -26.40 16.47 18.39
C ALA A 431 -26.14 17.83 17.75
N GLN A 432 -26.51 18.88 18.46
CA GLN A 432 -25.99 20.22 18.21
C GLN A 432 -24.50 20.22 18.60
N ALA A 433 -23.64 20.69 17.68
CA ALA A 433 -22.21 20.65 17.84
C ALA A 433 -21.61 22.06 17.73
N GLU A 434 -21.08 22.57 18.85
CA GLU A 434 -20.46 23.90 18.94
C GLU A 434 -18.94 23.77 19.07
N MET A 435 -18.18 24.41 18.16
CA MET A 435 -16.73 24.46 18.25
C MET A 435 -16.28 25.49 19.30
N ARG A 436 -15.38 25.09 20.20
CA ARG A 436 -14.73 25.96 21.20
C ARG A 436 -13.24 25.67 21.27
N GLY A 437 -12.45 26.48 20.55
CA GLY A 437 -11.02 26.19 20.39
C GLY A 437 -10.79 24.80 19.76
N ASN A 438 -10.03 23.95 20.43
CA ASN A 438 -9.74 22.58 19.95
C ASN A 438 -10.72 21.52 20.47
N LYS A 439 -11.94 21.93 20.82
CA LYS A 439 -13.00 21.06 21.35
C LYS A 439 -14.29 21.26 20.61
N VAL A 440 -15.14 20.25 20.68
CA VAL A 440 -16.54 20.33 20.24
C VAL A 440 -17.43 20.00 21.44
N ILE A 441 -18.42 20.87 21.68
CA ILE A 441 -19.43 20.68 22.70
C ILE A 441 -20.69 20.14 22.04
N LEU A 442 -21.14 18.98 22.50
CA LEU A 442 -22.31 18.27 21.98
C LEU A 442 -23.47 18.35 22.96
N SER A 443 -24.67 18.59 22.47
CA SER A 443 -25.91 18.55 23.25
C SER A 443 -27.10 18.21 22.36
N SER A 444 -28.15 17.66 22.96
CA SER A 444 -29.47 17.51 22.31
C SER A 444 -30.57 17.74 23.33
N PRO A 445 -31.69 18.39 22.95
CA PRO A 445 -32.85 18.53 23.83
C PRO A 445 -33.46 17.15 24.16
N ASP A 446 -33.31 16.17 23.29
CA ASP A 446 -33.87 14.82 23.41
C ASP A 446 -33.07 13.90 24.33
N VAL A 447 -31.83 14.29 24.70
CA VAL A 447 -30.94 13.47 25.58
C VAL A 447 -30.45 14.35 26.74
N LYS A 448 -31.11 14.20 27.89
CA LYS A 448 -30.77 14.97 29.09
C LYS A 448 -29.51 14.50 29.79
N GLU A 449 -29.20 13.20 29.70
CA GLU A 449 -28.03 12.57 30.31
C GLU A 449 -27.25 11.79 29.25
N PRO A 450 -26.46 12.50 28.42
CA PRO A 450 -25.70 11.87 27.34
C PRO A 450 -24.50 11.09 27.90
N LEU A 451 -24.31 9.86 27.42
CA LEU A 451 -23.25 8.93 27.85
C LEU A 451 -22.27 8.58 26.73
N THR A 452 -22.74 8.53 25.49
CA THR A 452 -21.98 8.04 24.34
C THR A 452 -22.09 8.97 23.14
N ILE A 453 -21.07 8.92 22.26
CA ILE A 453 -21.00 9.70 21.04
C ILE A 453 -20.68 8.78 19.87
N ARG A 454 -21.30 9.04 18.72
CA ARG A 454 -20.85 8.55 17.41
C ARG A 454 -20.67 9.75 16.48
N PHE A 455 -19.65 9.67 15.62
CA PHE A 455 -19.35 10.68 14.62
C PHE A 455 -19.18 10.04 13.25
N SER A 456 -19.94 10.52 12.24
CA SER A 456 -19.98 9.97 10.89
C SER A 456 -20.18 8.45 10.90
N TRP A 457 -21.05 7.96 11.79
CA TRP A 457 -21.25 6.53 12.05
C TRP A 457 -22.31 5.94 11.12
N THR A 458 -22.10 6.14 9.82
CA THR A 458 -22.95 5.61 8.75
C THR A 458 -22.14 5.48 7.47
N GLU A 459 -22.52 4.59 6.58
CA GLU A 459 -21.84 4.31 5.31
C GLU A 459 -21.75 5.53 4.36
N SER A 460 -22.58 6.55 4.54
CA SER A 460 -22.52 7.81 3.78
C SER A 460 -21.52 8.83 4.34
N ALA A 461 -21.15 8.70 5.59
CA ALA A 461 -20.23 9.57 6.34
C ALA A 461 -20.49 11.09 6.33
N GLY A 462 -21.43 11.59 5.65
CA GLY A 462 -21.85 12.96 5.30
C GLY A 462 -21.46 14.19 6.14
N SER A 463 -20.27 14.20 6.79
CA SER A 463 -19.84 15.27 7.69
C SER A 463 -19.07 16.40 6.98
N ASN A 464 -19.22 17.63 7.50
CA ASN A 464 -18.46 18.80 7.09
C ASN A 464 -17.28 19.14 8.04
N PHE A 465 -17.02 18.34 9.08
CA PHE A 465 -16.01 18.62 10.09
C PHE A 465 -14.60 18.36 9.55
N ILE A 466 -13.74 19.39 9.63
CA ILE A 466 -12.35 19.38 9.13
C ILE A 466 -11.43 20.11 10.13
N ASN A 467 -10.12 20.03 9.93
CA ASN A 467 -9.19 21.01 10.47
C ASN A 467 -8.99 22.18 9.50
N ALA A 468 -8.28 23.21 9.92
CA ALA A 468 -7.99 24.39 9.11
C ALA A 468 -7.20 24.08 7.82
N GLU A 469 -6.47 22.96 7.77
CA GLU A 469 -5.75 22.46 6.59
C GLU A 469 -6.68 21.72 5.61
N GLY A 470 -7.98 21.62 5.92
CA GLY A 470 -9.01 21.02 5.06
C GLY A 470 -9.06 19.50 5.12
N LEU A 471 -8.36 18.86 6.06
CA LEU A 471 -8.39 17.41 6.22
C LEU A 471 -9.62 16.99 7.05
N PRO A 472 -10.40 15.98 6.60
CA PRO A 472 -11.62 15.56 7.27
C PRO A 472 -11.36 14.88 8.60
N ALA A 473 -12.27 15.08 9.54
CA ALA A 473 -12.24 14.36 10.81
C ALA A 473 -12.46 12.86 10.60
N VAL A 474 -11.75 12.05 11.39
CA VAL A 474 -11.82 10.60 11.35
C VAL A 474 -13.13 10.13 12.00
N PRO A 475 -13.94 9.27 11.36
CA PRO A 475 -15.12 8.66 11.99
C PRO A 475 -14.75 7.91 13.26
N PHE A 476 -15.61 8.01 14.29
CA PHE A 476 -15.38 7.33 15.56
C PHE A 476 -16.65 7.09 16.34
N ARG A 477 -16.57 6.18 17.33
CA ARG A 477 -17.50 6.08 18.45
C ARG A 477 -16.74 6.07 19.77
N SER A 478 -17.38 6.56 20.84
CA SER A 478 -16.75 6.58 22.17
C SER A 478 -16.86 5.25 22.92
N ASP A 479 -17.78 4.39 22.50
CA ASP A 479 -18.10 3.09 23.05
C ASP A 479 -17.41 1.92 22.31
N ASN A 480 -16.25 2.18 21.68
CA ASN A 480 -15.50 1.15 20.94
C ASN A 480 -15.09 -0.03 21.84
N PRO A 481 -15.64 -1.24 21.60
CA PRO A 481 -15.35 -2.40 22.43
C PRO A 481 -13.97 -3.02 22.14
N TRP A 482 -13.35 -2.66 21.00
CA TRP A 482 -12.18 -3.35 20.48
C TRP A 482 -10.84 -2.78 20.97
N VAL A 483 -10.82 -1.52 21.42
CA VAL A 483 -9.59 -0.86 21.93
C VAL A 483 -8.92 -1.63 23.07
N LYS A 484 -9.73 -2.37 23.87
CA LYS A 484 -9.22 -3.16 25.00
C LYS A 484 -8.72 -4.56 24.62
N ILE A 485 -9.06 -5.06 23.43
CA ILE A 485 -8.82 -6.47 23.05
C ILE A 485 -7.85 -6.63 21.89
N PHE A 486 -7.55 -5.56 21.13
CA PHE A 486 -6.57 -5.52 20.04
C PHE A 486 -5.19 -5.16 20.55
#